data_dc5449b9a2d08cb2afa7d40250da7494
#
_entry.id   dc5449b9a2d08cb2afa7d40250da7494
#
_cell.length_a   1.000
_cell.length_b   1.000
_cell.length_c   1.000
_cell.angle_alpha   90.00
_cell.angle_beta   90.00
_cell.angle_gamma   90.00
#
_symmetry.space_group_name_H-M   'P 1'
#
loop_
_entity.id
_entity.type
_entity.pdbx_description
1 polymer ?
#
loop_
_entity_poly.entity_id
_entity_poly.type
_entity_poly.pdbx_seq_one_letter_code
_entity_poly.pdbx_strand_id
1 'polypeptide(L)'
;MSNIAVKRIHCDVRELNRNPSRQYSAAPLEDNLFEWHFTLRGPRGSDFQGGLYHGRILLPPQWPMKPPSIMFLNASGRFEVGKKVCLSATSFHPEHWQPAWGIRTILEALVAFFPTPADGALGALQWRPDERRKLALESQTWRCPCCGPIAELVEGGADERVL
;
A
#
# COMPACT_ATOMS: atom_id res chain seq x y z
N MET A 1 -2.90 -25.27 4.45
CA MET A 1 -2.58 -23.92 4.98
C MET A 1 -2.66 -23.92 6.49
N SER A 2 -1.80 -23.13 7.12
CA SER A 2 -1.72 -23.06 8.57
C SER A 2 -2.94 -22.38 9.16
N ASN A 3 -3.55 -22.97 10.19
CA ASN A 3 -4.62 -22.33 10.97
C ASN A 3 -4.12 -21.03 11.62
N ILE A 4 -2.81 -20.95 11.94
CA ILE A 4 -2.21 -19.76 12.54
C ILE A 4 -2.28 -18.59 11.56
N ALA A 5 -1.92 -18.82 10.29
CA ALA A 5 -1.98 -17.78 9.26
C ALA A 5 -3.42 -17.29 9.07
N VAL A 6 -4.38 -18.18 8.93
CA VAL A 6 -5.79 -17.82 8.74
C VAL A 6 -6.34 -17.05 9.93
N LYS A 7 -6.05 -17.49 11.15
CA LYS A 7 -6.48 -16.78 12.36
C LYS A 7 -5.90 -15.36 12.42
N ARG A 8 -4.62 -15.22 12.06
CA ARG A 8 -3.96 -13.90 12.07
C ARG A 8 -4.58 -12.99 11.01
N ILE A 9 -4.88 -13.52 9.81
CA ILE A 9 -5.53 -12.73 8.75
C ILE A 9 -6.88 -12.19 9.24
N HIS A 10 -7.67 -13.01 9.93
CA HIS A 10 -8.93 -12.54 10.50
C HIS A 10 -8.72 -11.46 11.57
N CYS A 11 -7.67 -11.57 12.36
CA CYS A 11 -7.30 -10.51 13.31
C CYS A 11 -6.93 -9.21 12.59
N ASP A 12 -6.16 -9.30 11.51
CA ASP A 12 -5.78 -8.14 10.71
C ASP A 12 -7.01 -7.46 10.11
N VAL A 13 -7.98 -8.22 9.60
CA VAL A 13 -9.24 -7.68 9.10
C VAL A 13 -9.99 -6.93 10.20
N ARG A 14 -10.12 -7.54 11.38
CA ARG A 14 -10.83 -6.91 12.50
C ARG A 14 -10.15 -5.63 12.96
N GLU A 15 -8.82 -5.61 13.01
CA GLU A 15 -8.08 -4.43 13.42
C GLU A 15 -8.34 -3.26 12.47
N LEU A 16 -8.31 -3.49 11.16
CA LEU A 16 -8.59 -2.45 10.18
C LEU A 16 -10.04 -1.97 10.26
N ASN A 17 -10.98 -2.86 10.48
CA ASN A 17 -12.39 -2.50 10.59
C ASN A 17 -12.70 -1.69 11.84
N ARG A 18 -11.99 -1.95 12.95
CA ARG A 18 -12.16 -1.20 14.19
C ARG A 18 -11.52 0.18 14.16
N ASN A 19 -10.49 0.35 13.34
CA ASN A 19 -9.70 1.58 13.27
C ASN A 19 -9.65 2.10 11.83
N PRO A 20 -10.81 2.54 11.28
CA PRO A 20 -10.82 3.06 9.92
C PRO A 20 -9.93 4.29 9.82
N SER A 21 -9.24 4.41 8.68
CA SER A 21 -8.31 5.50 8.41
C SER A 21 -8.67 6.19 7.11
N ARG A 22 -8.51 7.51 7.06
CA ARG A 22 -8.64 8.26 5.81
C ARG A 22 -7.39 8.11 4.94
N GLN A 23 -6.26 7.69 5.51
CA GLN A 23 -4.99 7.59 4.81
C GLN A 23 -4.87 6.32 3.99
N TYR A 24 -5.59 5.27 4.37
CA TYR A 24 -5.48 3.99 3.68
C TYR A 24 -6.71 3.13 3.90
N SER A 25 -6.92 2.20 2.99
CA SER A 25 -7.86 1.11 3.15
C SER A 25 -7.25 -0.16 2.58
N ALA A 26 -7.65 -1.31 3.10
CA ALA A 26 -7.17 -2.59 2.60
C ALA A 26 -8.13 -3.70 3.00
N ALA A 27 -8.21 -4.71 2.14
CA ALA A 27 -9.02 -5.89 2.41
C ALA A 27 -8.47 -7.08 1.62
N PRO A 28 -8.62 -8.30 2.14
CA PRO A 28 -8.27 -9.48 1.36
C PRO A 28 -9.29 -9.67 0.22
N LEU A 29 -8.87 -10.35 -0.85
CA LEU A 29 -9.79 -10.73 -1.92
C LEU A 29 -10.78 -11.76 -1.40
N GLU A 30 -12.02 -11.75 -1.93
CA GLU A 30 -13.07 -12.68 -1.50
C GLU A 30 -12.68 -14.13 -1.68
N ASP A 31 -11.95 -14.43 -2.74
CA ASP A 31 -11.56 -15.79 -3.10
C ASP A 31 -10.14 -16.17 -2.66
N ASN A 32 -9.41 -15.25 -2.03
CA ASN A 32 -8.04 -15.53 -1.59
C ASN A 32 -7.63 -14.63 -0.41
N LEU A 33 -7.67 -15.18 0.79
CA LEU A 33 -7.30 -14.47 2.02
C LEU A 33 -5.82 -14.08 2.09
N PHE A 34 -4.97 -14.69 1.26
CA PHE A 34 -3.54 -14.44 1.24
C PHE A 34 -3.14 -13.35 0.25
N GLU A 35 -4.09 -12.84 -0.52
CA GLU A 35 -3.85 -11.68 -1.38
C GLU A 35 -4.75 -10.52 -0.92
N TRP A 36 -4.11 -9.41 -0.52
CA TRP A 36 -4.80 -8.20 -0.12
C TRP A 36 -4.60 -7.12 -1.17
N HIS A 37 -5.59 -6.29 -1.37
CA HIS A 37 -5.45 -5.06 -2.14
C HIS A 37 -5.60 -3.88 -1.20
N PHE A 38 -4.78 -2.85 -1.42
CA PHE A 38 -4.79 -1.64 -0.59
C PHE A 38 -4.84 -0.39 -1.45
N THR A 39 -5.31 0.70 -0.87
CA THR A 39 -5.26 2.03 -1.47
C THR A 39 -4.73 2.99 -0.42
N LEU A 40 -3.71 3.77 -0.80
CA LEU A 40 -3.08 4.76 0.08
C LEU A 40 -3.34 6.15 -0.47
N ARG A 41 -3.55 7.13 0.43
CA ARG A 41 -3.50 8.54 0.05
C ARG A 41 -2.07 9.04 0.10
N GLY A 42 -1.69 9.83 -0.88
CA GLY A 42 -0.40 10.50 -0.86
C GLY A 42 -0.31 11.46 0.33
N PRO A 43 0.84 11.50 1.02
CA PRO A 43 0.99 12.36 2.20
C PRO A 43 0.81 13.84 1.86
N ARG A 44 0.17 14.58 2.75
CA ARG A 44 0.01 16.03 2.61
C ARG A 44 1.37 16.71 2.67
N GLY A 45 1.53 17.78 1.88
CA GLY A 45 2.78 18.52 1.83
C GLY A 45 3.88 17.85 1.01
N SER A 46 3.56 16.73 0.34
CA SER A 46 4.48 16.03 -0.55
C SER A 46 4.04 16.15 -2.01
N ASP A 47 4.90 15.70 -2.92
CA ASP A 47 4.59 15.63 -4.35
C ASP A 47 3.48 14.63 -4.66
N PHE A 48 3.09 13.83 -3.69
CA PHE A 48 2.08 12.80 -3.83
C PHE A 48 0.71 13.23 -3.29
N GLN A 49 0.62 14.43 -2.73
CA GLN A 49 -0.63 14.95 -2.16
C GLN A 49 -1.74 14.90 -3.20
N GLY A 50 -2.90 14.39 -2.79
CA GLY A 50 -4.04 14.21 -3.68
C GLY A 50 -4.01 12.93 -4.47
N GLY A 51 -2.89 12.20 -4.46
CA GLY A 51 -2.77 10.93 -5.16
C GLY A 51 -3.42 9.79 -4.40
N LEU A 52 -3.86 8.79 -5.16
CA LEU A 52 -4.37 7.53 -4.65
C LEU A 52 -3.51 6.42 -5.25
N TYR A 53 -2.90 5.61 -4.41
CA TYR A 53 -1.94 4.60 -4.84
C TYR A 53 -2.43 3.23 -4.41
N HIS A 54 -2.68 2.39 -5.40
CA HIS A 54 -3.27 1.07 -5.20
C HIS A 54 -2.21 0.00 -5.40
N GLY A 55 -2.29 -1.03 -4.59
CA GLY A 55 -1.33 -2.12 -4.68
C GLY A 55 -1.87 -3.40 -4.09
N ARG A 56 -1.00 -4.41 -4.07
CA ARG A 56 -1.33 -5.71 -3.52
C ARG A 56 -0.27 -6.16 -2.52
N ILE A 57 -0.73 -6.87 -1.51
CA ILE A 57 0.12 -7.52 -0.52
C ILE A 57 -0.12 -9.02 -0.65
N LEU A 58 0.96 -9.78 -0.87
CA LEU A 58 0.89 -11.24 -0.91
C LEU A 58 1.45 -11.78 0.39
N LEU A 59 0.62 -12.48 1.15
CA LEU A 59 1.02 -13.08 2.41
C LEU A 59 1.58 -14.48 2.15
N PRO A 60 2.73 -14.82 2.76
CA PRO A 60 3.28 -16.15 2.61
C PRO A 60 2.46 -17.17 3.43
N PRO A 61 2.54 -18.47 3.11
CA PRO A 61 1.88 -19.50 3.92
C PRO A 61 2.29 -19.46 5.39
N GLN A 62 3.50 -18.95 5.68
CA GLN A 62 4.04 -18.82 7.02
C GLN A 62 3.63 -17.53 7.74
N TRP A 63 2.75 -16.73 7.14
CA TRP A 63 2.27 -15.50 7.77
C TRP A 63 1.76 -15.76 9.18
N PRO A 64 2.06 -14.97 10.20
CA PRO A 64 2.87 -13.75 10.19
C PRO A 64 4.36 -13.96 10.47
N MET A 65 4.84 -15.19 10.50
CA MET A 65 6.23 -15.49 10.85
C MET A 65 7.23 -15.03 9.80
N LYS A 66 6.80 -14.94 8.53
CA LYS A 66 7.61 -14.41 7.44
C LYS A 66 6.95 -13.17 6.86
N PRO A 67 7.76 -12.22 6.32
CA PRO A 67 7.23 -10.97 5.78
C PRO A 67 6.42 -11.18 4.50
N PRO A 68 5.51 -10.25 4.18
CA PRO A 68 4.75 -10.29 2.94
C PRO A 68 5.55 -9.71 1.79
N SER A 69 5.02 -9.88 0.57
CA SER A 69 5.50 -9.20 -0.63
C SER A 69 4.52 -8.09 -0.98
N ILE A 70 5.03 -6.93 -1.40
CA ILE A 70 4.23 -5.74 -1.71
C ILE A 70 4.59 -5.25 -3.10
N MET A 71 3.57 -4.88 -3.90
CA MET A 71 3.80 -4.23 -5.17
C MET A 71 2.68 -3.22 -5.46
N PHE A 72 3.04 -2.12 -6.13
CA PHE A 72 2.06 -1.13 -6.57
C PHE A 72 1.53 -1.48 -7.95
N LEU A 73 0.27 -1.18 -8.19
CA LEU A 73 -0.41 -1.48 -9.44
C LEU A 73 -0.63 -0.25 -10.32
N ASN A 74 -0.54 0.96 -9.76
CA ASN A 74 -0.63 2.19 -10.53
C ASN A 74 0.57 3.10 -10.31
N ALA A 75 0.78 4.02 -11.23
CA ALA A 75 1.99 4.84 -11.27
C ALA A 75 2.03 5.93 -10.21
N SER A 76 3.19 6.13 -9.60
CA SER A 76 3.42 7.17 -8.59
C SER A 76 4.68 8.00 -8.86
N GLY A 77 5.64 7.46 -9.61
CA GLY A 77 6.96 8.07 -9.74
C GLY A 77 7.86 7.81 -8.54
N ARG A 78 7.41 7.02 -7.58
CA ARG A 78 8.18 6.63 -6.38
C ARG A 78 8.47 5.13 -6.36
N PHE A 79 7.52 4.33 -6.81
CA PHE A 79 7.66 2.87 -6.89
C PHE A 79 7.33 2.41 -8.30
N GLU A 80 8.13 1.47 -8.81
CA GLU A 80 7.91 0.90 -10.13
C GLU A 80 6.68 -0.01 -10.12
N VAL A 81 5.77 0.19 -11.07
CA VAL A 81 4.53 -0.59 -11.17
C VAL A 81 4.85 -2.05 -11.47
N GLY A 82 4.18 -2.96 -10.74
CA GLY A 82 4.32 -4.39 -10.95
C GLY A 82 5.61 -5.00 -10.43
N LYS A 83 6.44 -4.20 -9.75
CA LYS A 83 7.69 -4.68 -9.15
C LYS A 83 7.54 -4.77 -7.64
N LYS A 84 8.13 -5.81 -7.07
CA LYS A 84 8.18 -5.98 -5.63
C LYS A 84 8.90 -4.81 -4.99
N VAL A 85 8.24 -4.17 -4.01
CA VAL A 85 8.87 -3.10 -3.25
C VAL A 85 9.98 -3.70 -2.39
N CYS A 86 11.18 -3.10 -2.46
CA CYS A 86 12.28 -3.52 -1.61
C CYS A 86 11.97 -3.14 -0.17
N LEU A 87 11.85 -4.13 0.71
CA LEU A 87 11.51 -3.89 2.10
C LEU A 87 12.59 -3.09 2.84
N SER A 88 13.84 -3.17 2.39
CA SER A 88 14.90 -2.34 2.95
C SER A 88 14.69 -0.85 2.62
N ALA A 89 14.03 -0.55 1.49
CA ALA A 89 13.67 0.82 1.14
C ALA A 89 12.53 1.36 2.00
N THR A 90 11.81 0.49 2.70
CA THR A 90 10.72 0.85 3.61
C THR A 90 11.11 0.69 5.08
N SER A 91 12.40 0.59 5.38
CA SER A 91 12.93 0.25 6.71
C SER A 91 12.45 -1.11 7.22
N PHE A 92 11.70 -1.87 6.43
CA PHE A 92 11.33 -3.23 6.77
C PHE A 92 12.34 -4.20 6.15
N HIS A 93 13.53 -4.25 6.72
CA HIS A 93 14.49 -5.24 6.28
C HIS A 93 13.91 -6.63 6.58
N PRO A 94 13.97 -7.61 5.65
CA PRO A 94 13.38 -8.93 5.88
C PRO A 94 13.86 -9.60 7.17
N GLU A 95 15.13 -9.41 7.52
CA GLU A 95 15.72 -9.96 8.75
C GLU A 95 15.26 -9.25 10.01
N HIS A 96 14.66 -8.07 9.89
CA HIS A 96 14.11 -7.30 11.00
C HIS A 96 12.59 -7.44 11.11
N TRP A 97 11.99 -8.28 10.29
CA TRP A 97 10.55 -8.51 10.33
C TRP A 97 10.12 -9.00 11.70
N GLN A 98 9.05 -8.40 12.22
CA GLN A 98 8.46 -8.77 13.51
C GLN A 98 7.08 -9.38 13.30
N PRO A 99 6.83 -10.61 13.77
CA PRO A 99 5.51 -11.22 13.63
C PRO A 99 4.36 -10.42 14.26
N ALA A 100 4.67 -9.53 15.19
CA ALA A 100 3.68 -8.65 15.80
C ALA A 100 3.19 -7.56 14.85
N TRP A 101 3.94 -7.25 13.79
CA TRP A 101 3.54 -6.25 12.80
C TRP A 101 2.42 -6.82 11.94
N GLY A 102 1.30 -6.09 11.86
CA GLY A 102 0.16 -6.49 11.04
C GLY A 102 0.07 -5.68 9.76
N ILE A 103 -1.00 -5.90 9.04
CA ILE A 103 -1.26 -5.18 7.78
C ILE A 103 -1.30 -3.67 8.01
N ARG A 104 -1.95 -3.23 9.09
CA ARG A 104 -2.02 -1.80 9.43
C ARG A 104 -0.64 -1.17 9.56
N THR A 105 0.28 -1.82 10.27
CA THR A 105 1.65 -1.33 10.43
C THR A 105 2.36 -1.18 9.10
N ILE A 106 2.18 -2.15 8.20
CA ILE A 106 2.74 -2.11 6.85
C ILE A 106 2.20 -0.90 6.08
N LEU A 107 0.89 -0.69 6.11
CA LEU A 107 0.26 0.41 5.38
C LEU A 107 0.73 1.78 5.89
N GLU A 108 0.81 1.95 7.20
CA GLU A 108 1.32 3.19 7.81
C GLU A 108 2.76 3.46 7.42
N ALA A 109 3.59 2.42 7.39
CA ALA A 109 4.97 2.56 6.96
C ALA A 109 5.07 2.94 5.48
N LEU A 110 4.26 2.35 4.61
CA LEU A 110 4.26 2.70 3.19
C LEU A 110 3.89 4.17 2.97
N VAL A 111 2.89 4.67 3.67
CA VAL A 111 2.52 6.10 3.60
C VAL A 111 3.70 6.97 4.00
N ALA A 112 4.37 6.64 5.10
CA ALA A 112 5.52 7.39 5.61
C ALA A 112 6.71 7.36 4.64
N PHE A 113 6.83 6.31 3.83
CA PHE A 113 7.94 6.15 2.91
C PHE A 113 7.85 6.97 1.65
N PHE A 114 6.63 7.34 1.21
CA PHE A 114 6.44 8.06 -0.04
C PHE A 114 7.34 9.30 -0.17
N PRO A 115 7.40 10.21 0.83
CA PRO A 115 8.21 11.43 0.67
C PRO A 115 9.70 11.22 0.86
N THR A 116 10.16 10.03 1.20
CA THR A 116 11.59 9.79 1.42
C THR A 116 12.32 9.54 0.09
N PRO A 117 13.66 9.79 0.03
CA PRO A 117 14.44 9.54 -1.19
C PRO A 117 14.46 8.05 -1.57
N ALA A 118 14.50 7.79 -2.88
CA ALA A 118 14.58 6.42 -3.40
C ALA A 118 15.92 5.74 -3.10
N ASP A 119 16.99 6.50 -3.04
CA ASP A 119 18.36 6.06 -2.69
C ASP A 119 18.84 4.83 -3.47
N GLY A 120 18.39 4.69 -4.74
CA GLY A 120 18.83 3.60 -5.61
C GLY A 120 18.29 2.22 -5.24
N ALA A 121 17.30 2.13 -4.36
CA ALA A 121 16.70 0.84 -3.99
C ALA A 121 15.98 0.20 -5.19
N LEU A 122 16.02 -1.12 -5.28
CA LEU A 122 15.34 -1.85 -6.35
C LEU A 122 13.84 -1.61 -6.31
N GLY A 123 13.26 -1.30 -7.47
CA GLY A 123 11.83 -1.00 -7.58
C GLY A 123 11.44 0.39 -7.12
N ALA A 124 12.39 1.21 -6.64
CA ALA A 124 12.14 2.59 -6.25
C ALA A 124 12.50 3.54 -7.40
N LEU A 125 11.72 4.61 -7.55
CA LEU A 125 11.89 5.62 -8.59
C LEU A 125 12.09 7.00 -7.97
N GLN A 126 12.86 7.84 -8.63
CA GLN A 126 13.06 9.23 -8.23
C GLN A 126 12.66 10.15 -9.38
N TRP A 127 11.37 10.15 -9.71
CA TRP A 127 10.85 11.02 -10.76
C TRP A 127 10.78 12.46 -10.27
N ARG A 128 10.68 13.42 -11.20
CA ARG A 128 10.64 14.83 -10.86
C ARG A 128 9.34 15.18 -10.12
N PRO A 129 9.36 16.20 -9.25
CA PRO A 129 8.17 16.61 -8.51
C PRO A 129 6.97 16.93 -9.39
N ASP A 130 7.17 17.61 -10.53
CA ASP A 130 6.07 17.94 -11.44
C ASP A 130 5.43 16.69 -12.06
N GLU A 131 6.25 15.70 -12.41
CA GLU A 131 5.76 14.42 -12.93
C GLU A 131 4.99 13.65 -11.87
N ARG A 132 5.48 13.66 -10.63
CA ARG A 132 4.82 13.01 -9.51
C ARG A 132 3.46 13.65 -9.20
N ARG A 133 3.38 14.99 -9.24
CA ARG A 133 2.13 15.71 -9.03
C ARG A 133 1.12 15.42 -10.14
N LYS A 134 1.58 15.31 -11.39
CA LYS A 134 0.71 14.94 -12.51
C LYS A 134 0.13 13.54 -12.31
N LEU A 135 0.98 12.58 -11.95
CA LEU A 135 0.54 11.22 -11.67
C LEU A 135 -0.45 11.16 -10.50
N ALA A 136 -0.27 12.00 -9.49
CA ALA A 136 -1.18 12.08 -8.36
C ALA A 136 -2.58 12.47 -8.82
N LEU A 137 -2.72 13.45 -9.70
CA LEU A 137 -4.01 13.84 -10.25
C LEU A 137 -4.62 12.72 -11.09
N GLU A 138 -3.83 12.09 -11.96
CA GLU A 138 -4.29 11.00 -12.82
C GLU A 138 -4.76 9.80 -12.00
N SER A 139 -4.15 9.55 -10.85
CA SER A 139 -4.48 8.40 -10.02
C SER A 139 -5.89 8.45 -9.45
N GLN A 140 -6.48 9.64 -9.34
CA GLN A 140 -7.81 9.82 -8.73
C GLN A 140 -8.92 9.12 -9.52
N THR A 141 -8.72 8.86 -10.80
CA THR A 141 -9.69 8.17 -11.66
C THR A 141 -9.26 6.76 -12.05
N TRP A 142 -8.18 6.28 -11.45
CA TRP A 142 -7.67 4.96 -11.78
C TRP A 142 -8.59 3.85 -11.29
N ARG A 143 -8.68 2.76 -12.06
CA ARG A 143 -9.52 1.59 -11.75
C ARG A 143 -8.66 0.35 -11.65
N CYS A 144 -8.89 -0.43 -10.59
CA CYS A 144 -8.28 -1.75 -10.46
C CYS A 144 -9.18 -2.79 -11.15
N PRO A 145 -8.61 -3.71 -11.95
CA PRO A 145 -9.41 -4.77 -12.58
C PRO A 145 -10.18 -5.64 -11.58
N CYS A 146 -9.65 -5.78 -10.35
CA CYS A 146 -10.31 -6.60 -9.32
C CYS A 146 -11.22 -5.78 -8.40
N CYS A 147 -10.84 -4.52 -8.10
CA CYS A 147 -11.50 -3.72 -7.07
C CYS A 147 -12.40 -2.61 -7.61
N GLY A 148 -12.28 -2.26 -8.89
CA GLY A 148 -13.02 -1.15 -9.49
C GLY A 148 -12.36 0.21 -9.23
N PRO A 149 -13.13 1.32 -9.26
CA PRO A 149 -12.57 2.64 -9.05
C PRO A 149 -11.95 2.76 -7.65
N ILE A 150 -10.66 3.06 -7.57
CA ILE A 150 -9.98 3.08 -6.27
C ILE A 150 -10.41 4.25 -5.39
N ALA A 151 -10.91 5.34 -5.98
CA ALA A 151 -11.45 6.44 -5.20
C ALA A 151 -12.63 6.03 -4.32
N GLU A 152 -13.37 4.99 -4.71
CA GLU A 152 -14.49 4.48 -3.93
C GLU A 152 -14.06 3.61 -2.74
N LEU A 153 -12.78 3.23 -2.71
CA LEU A 153 -12.24 2.33 -1.67
C LEU A 153 -11.72 3.09 -0.45
N VAL A 154 -11.54 4.40 -0.55
CA VAL A 154 -11.02 5.22 0.54
C VAL A 154 -12.11 6.11 1.08
N GLU A 155 -12.07 6.35 2.39
CA GLU A 155 -13.04 7.23 3.05
C GLU A 155 -12.93 8.65 2.48
N GLY A 156 -14.06 9.21 2.06
CA GLY A 156 -14.12 10.57 1.51
C GLY A 156 -13.80 10.67 0.03
N GLY A 157 -13.43 9.56 -0.65
CA GLY A 157 -13.18 9.58 -2.09
C GLY A 157 -11.94 10.36 -2.49
N ALA A 158 -11.90 10.83 -3.76
CA ALA A 158 -10.81 11.66 -4.26
C ALA A 158 -10.80 13.02 -3.54
N ASP A 159 -9.61 13.55 -3.31
CA ASP A 159 -9.44 14.83 -2.61
C ASP A 159 -9.56 15.99 -3.62
N GLU A 160 -10.69 16.67 -3.62
CA GLU A 160 -10.97 17.76 -4.55
C GLU A 160 -10.12 19.01 -4.29
N ARG A 161 -9.55 19.14 -3.11
CA ARG A 161 -8.79 20.34 -2.72
C ARG A 161 -7.47 20.50 -3.47
N VAL A 162 -7.04 19.48 -4.20
CA VAL A 162 -5.79 19.55 -4.98
C VAL A 162 -6.03 19.73 -6.48
N LEU A 163 -7.27 19.90 -6.87
CA LEU A 163 -7.63 20.10 -8.28
C LEU A 163 -7.58 21.61 -8.69
#